data_32b4cb3a10af153a30b05c37fac3f73e
#
_entry.id   32b4cb3a10af153a30b05c37fac3f73e
#
_cell.length_a   1.000
_cell.length_b   1.000
_cell.length_c   1.000
_cell.angle_alpha   90.00
_cell.angle_beta   90.00
_cell.angle_gamma   90.00
#
_symmetry.space_group_name_H-M   'P 1'
#
loop_
_entity.id
_entity.type
_entity.pdbx_description
1 polymer ?
#
loop_
_entity_poly.entity_id
_entity_poly.type
_entity_poly.pdbx_seq_one_letter_code
_entity_poly.pdbx_strand_id
1 'polypeptide(L)'
;MAQSQTVENYLKTIFQAQMALEDTGTLVPMGQLATALGVVPGTATTMVKALADSGLAHYEPYVGVRLTPAGEKLAALVLRRHRLIELFLVKVIGMSWTEVHDEAEHLEHAVSKQDRKSVV
;
A
#
# COMPACT_ATOMS: atom_id res chain seq x y z
N MET A 1 0.36 -7.62 16.04
CA MET A 1 -0.52 -7.79 14.93
C MET A 1 0.13 -7.46 13.63
N ALA A 2 0.13 -8.36 12.81
CA ALA A 2 0.74 -8.13 11.55
C ALA A 2 0.07 -6.99 10.82
N GLN A 3 0.61 -6.65 9.70
CA GLN A 3 0.11 -5.61 8.89
C GLN A 3 -1.32 -5.83 8.54
N SER A 4 -2.14 -4.87 8.79
CA SER A 4 -3.52 -4.91 8.37
C SER A 4 -3.58 -4.57 6.88
N GLN A 5 -4.69 -4.91 6.27
CA GLN A 5 -4.98 -4.52 4.91
C GLN A 5 -4.88 -3.01 4.75
N THR A 6 -5.30 -2.25 5.75
CA THR A 6 -5.25 -0.79 5.72
C THR A 6 -3.81 -0.30 5.62
N VAL A 7 -2.91 -0.85 6.44
CA VAL A 7 -1.50 -0.45 6.41
C VAL A 7 -0.90 -0.76 5.03
N GLU A 8 -1.19 -1.94 4.49
CA GLU A 8 -0.69 -2.32 3.17
C GLU A 8 -1.19 -1.38 2.08
N ASN A 9 -2.46 -0.99 2.16
CA ASN A 9 -3.02 -0.06 1.18
C ASN A 9 -2.35 1.31 1.26
N TYR A 10 -2.06 1.79 2.46
CA TYR A 10 -1.36 3.06 2.63
C TYR A 10 0.06 2.99 2.05
N LEU A 11 0.80 1.94 2.39
CA LEU A 11 2.16 1.77 1.88
C LEU A 11 2.17 1.73 0.35
N LYS A 12 1.29 0.94 -0.22
CA LYS A 12 1.18 0.80 -1.67
C LYS A 12 0.82 2.14 -2.33
N THR A 13 -0.17 2.84 -1.79
CA THR A 13 -0.65 4.09 -2.36
C THR A 13 0.39 5.19 -2.27
N ILE A 14 1.08 5.31 -1.14
CA ILE A 14 2.16 6.29 -0.99
C ILE A 14 3.28 5.97 -1.97
N PHE A 15 3.67 4.72 -2.06
CA PHE A 15 4.74 4.30 -2.96
C PHE A 15 4.41 4.65 -4.41
N GLN A 16 3.21 4.31 -4.87
CA GLN A 16 2.79 4.62 -6.23
C GLN A 16 2.72 6.13 -6.47
N ALA A 17 2.22 6.89 -5.50
CA ALA A 17 2.15 8.33 -5.63
C ALA A 17 3.54 8.97 -5.70
N GLN A 18 4.46 8.54 -4.85
CA GLN A 18 5.81 9.11 -4.88
C GLN A 18 6.59 8.70 -6.13
N MET A 19 6.32 7.51 -6.69
CA MET A 19 6.94 7.10 -7.93
C MET A 19 6.44 7.89 -9.14
N ALA A 20 5.23 8.44 -9.04
CA ALA A 20 4.68 9.28 -10.10
C ALA A 20 5.24 10.69 -10.07
N LEU A 21 5.90 11.10 -8.99
CA LEU A 21 6.55 12.40 -8.90
C LEU A 21 7.91 12.34 -9.57
N GLU A 22 8.22 13.35 -10.37
CA GLU A 22 9.49 13.36 -11.11
C GLU A 22 10.68 13.65 -10.20
N ASP A 23 10.45 14.41 -9.14
CA ASP A 23 11.50 14.80 -8.22
C ASP A 23 11.52 13.84 -7.04
N THR A 24 12.62 13.13 -6.87
CA THR A 24 12.75 12.09 -5.86
C THR A 24 12.74 12.62 -4.42
N GLY A 25 12.90 13.92 -4.23
CA GLY A 25 12.84 14.51 -2.90
C GLY A 25 11.48 15.04 -2.50
N THR A 26 10.52 15.04 -3.42
CA THR A 26 9.23 15.66 -3.20
C THR A 26 8.33 14.76 -2.36
N LEU A 27 7.65 15.35 -1.39
CA LEU A 27 6.70 14.64 -0.55
C LEU A 27 5.32 14.62 -1.22
N VAL A 28 4.58 13.54 -1.01
CA VAL A 28 3.22 13.41 -1.52
C VAL A 28 2.30 14.26 -0.65
N PRO A 29 1.56 15.22 -1.23
CA PRO A 29 0.64 16.04 -0.42
C PRO A 29 -0.44 15.19 0.24
N MET A 30 -0.79 15.53 1.49
CA MET A 30 -1.76 14.74 2.25
C MET A 30 -3.14 14.74 1.60
N GLY A 31 -3.55 15.85 0.98
CA GLY A 31 -4.83 15.89 0.29
C GLY A 31 -4.91 14.94 -0.88
N GLN A 32 -3.81 14.84 -1.63
CA GLN A 32 -3.72 13.89 -2.74
C GLN A 32 -3.81 12.46 -2.25
N LEU A 33 -3.10 12.16 -1.17
CA LEU A 33 -3.12 10.83 -0.58
C LEU A 33 -4.51 10.46 -0.06
N ALA A 34 -5.15 11.37 0.65
CA ALA A 34 -6.48 11.14 1.18
C ALA A 34 -7.50 10.86 0.07
N THR A 35 -7.41 11.61 -1.03
CA THR A 35 -8.27 11.40 -2.18
C THR A 35 -8.04 10.03 -2.79
N ALA A 36 -6.78 9.65 -2.97
CA ALA A 36 -6.45 8.35 -3.56
C ALA A 36 -6.92 7.19 -2.69
N LEU A 37 -6.91 7.36 -1.38
CA LEU A 37 -7.35 6.32 -0.43
C LEU A 37 -8.85 6.35 -0.16
N GLY A 38 -9.54 7.41 -0.58
CA GLY A 38 -10.97 7.54 -0.32
C GLY A 38 -11.30 7.81 1.14
N VAL A 39 -10.41 8.51 1.84
CA VAL A 39 -10.62 8.84 3.26
C VAL A 39 -10.54 10.34 3.47
N VAL A 40 -11.03 10.81 4.62
CA VAL A 40 -10.90 12.24 4.95
C VAL A 40 -9.44 12.55 5.34
N PRO A 41 -8.98 13.79 5.12
CA PRO A 41 -7.57 14.12 5.38
C PRO A 41 -7.10 13.83 6.81
N GLY A 42 -7.96 14.04 7.82
CA GLY A 42 -7.59 13.74 9.20
C GLY A 42 -7.28 12.27 9.43
N THR A 43 -8.05 11.39 8.80
CA THR A 43 -7.82 9.95 8.90
C THR A 43 -6.49 9.59 8.25
N ALA A 44 -6.20 10.14 7.07
CA ALA A 44 -4.94 9.90 6.39
C ALA A 44 -3.76 10.37 7.24
N THR A 45 -3.88 11.55 7.85
CA THR A 45 -2.81 12.10 8.67
C THR A 45 -2.53 11.22 9.90
N THR A 46 -3.57 10.72 10.55
CA THR A 46 -3.41 9.85 11.71
C THR A 46 -2.65 8.58 11.34
N MET A 47 -3.01 7.96 10.24
CA MET A 47 -2.34 6.73 9.79
C MET A 47 -0.90 7.01 9.37
N VAL A 48 -0.68 8.11 8.66
CA VAL A 48 0.66 8.48 8.20
C VAL A 48 1.60 8.74 9.38
N LYS A 49 1.08 9.39 10.43
CA LYS A 49 1.86 9.60 11.64
C LYS A 49 2.24 8.27 12.30
N ALA A 50 1.32 7.31 12.31
CA ALA A 50 1.61 5.98 12.85
C ALA A 50 2.69 5.28 12.03
N LEU A 51 2.64 5.40 10.70
CA LEU A 51 3.68 4.85 9.84
C LEU A 51 5.02 5.51 10.10
N ALA A 52 5.02 6.82 10.32
CA ALA A 52 6.26 7.55 10.61
C ALA A 52 6.85 7.10 11.95
N ASP A 53 6.00 6.92 12.94
CA ASP A 53 6.45 6.43 14.26
C ASP A 53 7.05 5.03 14.16
N SER A 54 6.59 4.25 13.21
CA SER A 54 7.11 2.89 12.99
C SER A 54 8.35 2.86 12.09
N GLY A 55 8.83 4.02 11.65
CA GLY A 55 10.02 4.09 10.80
C GLY A 55 9.77 3.77 9.34
N LEU A 56 8.51 3.72 8.90
CA LEU A 56 8.16 3.35 7.52
C LEU A 56 7.90 4.56 6.64
N ALA A 57 7.68 5.74 7.22
CA ALA A 57 7.40 6.93 6.46
C ALA A 57 8.07 8.15 7.09
N HIS A 58 8.30 9.15 6.26
CA HIS A 58 8.73 10.47 6.70
C HIS A 58 7.56 11.42 6.44
N TYR A 59 7.05 12.02 7.51
CA TYR A 59 5.91 12.92 7.44
C TYR A 59 6.32 14.32 7.86
N GLU A 60 5.94 15.31 7.06
CA GLU A 60 6.19 16.71 7.35
C GLU A 60 4.88 17.45 7.36
N PRO A 61 4.47 18.01 8.52
CA PRO A 61 3.20 18.73 8.60
C PRO A 61 3.11 19.81 7.52
N TYR A 62 1.96 19.94 6.91
CA TYR A 62 1.64 20.91 5.84
C TYR A 62 2.40 20.69 4.54
N VAL A 63 3.31 19.74 4.47
CA VAL A 63 4.06 19.44 3.25
C VAL A 63 3.62 18.11 2.65
N GLY A 64 3.72 17.02 3.43
CA GLY A 64 3.30 15.73 2.91
C GLY A 64 4.05 14.56 3.50
N VAL A 65 4.09 13.47 2.76
CA VAL A 65 4.65 12.21 3.22
C VAL A 65 5.46 11.54 2.12
N ARG A 66 6.45 10.77 2.53
CA ARG A 66 7.22 9.92 1.65
C ARG A 66 7.66 8.69 2.44
N LEU A 67 7.77 7.55 1.79
CA LEU A 67 8.24 6.34 2.48
C LEU A 67 9.74 6.42 2.73
N THR A 68 10.15 5.84 3.86
CA THR A 68 11.58 5.59 4.13
C THR A 68 12.02 4.40 3.29
N PRO A 69 13.34 4.13 3.19
CA PRO A 69 13.80 2.91 2.50
C PRO A 69 13.14 1.65 3.04
N ALA A 70 12.91 1.54 4.35
CA ALA A 70 12.21 0.41 4.93
C ALA A 70 10.76 0.33 4.45
N GLY A 71 10.07 1.48 4.40
CA GLY A 71 8.70 1.54 3.89
C GLY A 71 8.63 1.21 2.42
N GLU A 72 9.62 1.65 1.64
CA GLU A 72 9.66 1.34 0.21
C GLU A 72 9.83 -0.15 -0.05
N LYS A 73 10.69 -0.81 0.72
CA LYS A 73 10.87 -2.25 0.59
C LYS A 73 9.58 -3.00 0.89
N LEU A 74 8.90 -2.60 1.94
CA LEU A 74 7.66 -3.25 2.35
C LEU A 74 6.57 -3.02 1.32
N ALA A 75 6.45 -1.79 0.78
CA ALA A 75 5.49 -1.48 -0.26
C ALA A 75 5.75 -2.30 -1.53
N ALA A 76 7.01 -2.45 -1.90
CA ALA A 76 7.38 -3.24 -3.07
C ALA A 76 6.97 -4.70 -2.91
N LEU A 77 7.12 -5.26 -1.72
CA LEU A 77 6.68 -6.64 -1.46
C LEU A 77 5.16 -6.78 -1.59
N VAL A 78 4.42 -5.80 -1.08
CA VAL A 78 2.96 -5.81 -1.19
C VAL A 78 2.53 -5.77 -2.65
N LEU A 79 3.14 -4.89 -3.44
CA LEU A 79 2.82 -4.76 -4.86
C LEU A 79 3.19 -6.01 -5.64
N ARG A 80 4.33 -6.61 -5.32
CA ARG A 80 4.76 -7.83 -5.99
C ARG A 80 3.79 -8.98 -5.73
N ARG A 81 3.36 -9.14 -4.49
CA ARG A 81 2.41 -10.18 -4.13
C ARG A 81 1.09 -10.00 -4.87
N HIS A 82 0.61 -8.76 -4.93
CA HIS A 82 -0.61 -8.43 -5.65
C HIS A 82 -0.48 -8.79 -7.13
N ARG A 83 0.63 -8.41 -7.75
CA ARG A 83 0.87 -8.69 -9.17
C ARG A 83 0.92 -10.17 -9.46
N LEU A 84 1.54 -10.95 -8.59
CA LEU A 84 1.63 -12.40 -8.78
C LEU A 84 0.25 -13.05 -8.73
N ILE A 85 -0.61 -12.58 -7.83
CA ILE A 85 -1.98 -13.09 -7.74
C ILE A 85 -2.78 -12.72 -8.99
N GLU A 86 -2.64 -11.48 -9.48
CA GLU A 86 -3.29 -11.07 -10.72
C GLU A 86 -2.88 -11.96 -11.90
N LEU A 87 -1.59 -12.22 -12.03
CA LEU A 87 -1.07 -13.06 -13.10
C LEU A 87 -1.63 -14.49 -13.01
N PHE A 88 -1.73 -15.02 -11.80
CA PHE A 88 -2.30 -16.33 -11.59
C PHE A 88 -3.76 -16.37 -12.08
N LEU A 89 -4.55 -15.36 -11.67
CA LEU A 89 -5.97 -15.34 -12.05
C LEU A 89 -6.17 -15.20 -13.56
N VAL A 90 -5.35 -14.38 -14.20
CA VAL A 90 -5.45 -14.23 -15.65
C VAL A 90 -5.00 -15.48 -16.38
N LYS A 91 -3.83 -16.02 -16.04
CA LYS A 91 -3.24 -17.10 -16.81
C LYS A 91 -3.80 -18.47 -16.49
N VAL A 92 -4.18 -18.70 -15.26
CA VAL A 92 -4.63 -20.02 -14.81
C VAL A 92 -6.14 -20.15 -14.85
N ILE A 93 -6.85 -19.12 -14.38
CA ILE A 93 -8.30 -19.18 -14.27
C ILE A 93 -8.99 -18.54 -15.48
N GLY A 94 -8.26 -17.70 -16.21
CA GLY A 94 -8.82 -17.10 -17.44
C GLY A 94 -9.74 -15.92 -17.20
N MET A 95 -9.58 -15.23 -16.07
CA MET A 95 -10.40 -14.06 -15.76
C MET A 95 -9.98 -12.86 -16.59
N SER A 96 -10.90 -11.93 -16.80
CA SER A 96 -10.57 -10.66 -17.42
C SER A 96 -9.77 -9.79 -16.43
N TRP A 97 -9.03 -8.82 -16.97
CA TRP A 97 -8.25 -7.94 -16.11
C TRP A 97 -9.11 -7.16 -15.11
N THR A 98 -10.35 -6.81 -15.51
CA THR A 98 -11.25 -6.07 -14.62
C THR A 98 -11.68 -6.93 -13.43
N GLU A 99 -12.04 -8.18 -13.69
CA GLU A 99 -12.42 -9.13 -12.63
C GLU A 99 -11.23 -9.45 -11.75
N VAL A 100 -10.06 -9.59 -12.36
CA VAL A 100 -8.84 -9.97 -11.67
C VAL A 100 -8.45 -8.97 -10.58
N HIS A 101 -8.61 -7.69 -10.86
CA HIS A 101 -8.18 -6.68 -9.90
C HIS A 101 -8.90 -6.84 -8.55
N ASP A 102 -10.21 -7.03 -8.57
CA ASP A 102 -10.98 -7.19 -7.34
C ASP A 102 -10.68 -8.53 -6.65
N GLU A 103 -10.61 -9.61 -7.42
CA GLU A 103 -10.35 -10.92 -6.84
C GLU A 103 -8.93 -11.03 -6.30
N ALA A 104 -7.96 -10.40 -6.95
CA ALA A 104 -6.59 -10.39 -6.45
C ALA A 104 -6.50 -9.70 -5.10
N GLU A 105 -7.25 -8.61 -4.90
CA GLU A 105 -7.30 -7.94 -3.60
C GLU A 105 -7.79 -8.89 -2.52
N HIS A 106 -8.87 -9.59 -2.79
CA HIS A 106 -9.44 -10.54 -1.83
C HIS A 106 -8.48 -11.68 -1.53
N LEU A 107 -7.89 -12.28 -2.56
CA LEU A 107 -6.98 -13.40 -2.38
C LEU A 107 -5.71 -12.99 -1.65
N GLU A 108 -5.20 -11.83 -1.96
CA GLU A 108 -4.00 -11.32 -1.30
C GLU A 108 -4.21 -11.23 0.21
N HIS A 109 -5.33 -10.68 0.63
CA HIS A 109 -5.60 -10.52 2.05
C HIS A 109 -5.90 -11.84 2.74
N ALA A 110 -6.57 -12.76 2.05
CA ALA A 110 -6.83 -14.10 2.58
C ALA A 110 -5.52 -14.86 2.77
N VAL A 111 -4.61 -14.80 1.79
CA VAL A 111 -3.32 -15.47 1.87
C VAL A 111 -2.48 -14.87 2.99
N SER A 112 -2.46 -13.54 3.12
CA SER A 112 -1.72 -12.89 4.19
C SER A 112 -2.21 -13.31 5.57
N LYS A 113 -3.51 -13.44 5.74
CA LYS A 113 -4.08 -13.91 7.01
C LYS A 113 -3.69 -15.36 7.28
N GLN A 114 -3.74 -16.19 6.27
CA GLN A 114 -3.40 -17.60 6.38
C GLN A 114 -1.94 -17.80 6.77
N ASP A 115 -1.07 -17.07 6.13
CA ASP A 115 0.37 -17.14 6.41
C ASP A 115 0.66 -16.77 7.86
N ARG A 116 -0.02 -15.76 8.38
CA ARG A 116 0.17 -15.37 9.76
C ARG A 116 -0.31 -16.43 10.75
N LYS A 117 -1.32 -17.18 10.36
CA LYS A 117 -1.83 -18.25 11.22
C LYS A 117 -0.95 -19.48 11.15
N SER A 118 -0.31 -19.70 10.03
CA SER A 118 0.51 -20.90 9.85
C SER A 118 1.92 -20.76 10.39
N VAL A 119 2.39 -19.57 10.59
CA VAL A 119 3.70 -19.31 11.16
C VAL A 119 3.61 -19.46 12.66
N VAL A 120 3.65 -20.62 13.12
CA VAL A 120 3.50 -20.88 14.55
C VAL A 120 4.68 -21.67 15.06
#